data_e9e3f4b42ac866f7575a8816a45f038b
#
_entry.id   e9e3f4b42ac866f7575a8816a45f038b
#
_cell.length_a   1.000
_cell.length_b   1.000
_cell.length_c   1.000
_cell.angle_alpha   90.00
_cell.angle_beta   90.00
_cell.angle_gamma   90.00
#
_symmetry.space_group_name_H-M   'P 1'
#
loop_
_entity.id
_entity.type
_entity.pdbx_description
1 polymer ?
#
loop_
_entity_poly.entity_id
_entity_poly.type
_entity_poly.pdbx_seq_one_letter_code
_entity_poly.pdbx_strand_id
1 'polypeptide(L)'
;MACPDRLSQWTQEVSTAFAHLSKSQRWGLALWSAGIALAGAAGLAQVSALLAAVVMEPELTVFQRLREWYLDKEQKSGKKRRELEVATCFAPLLQWVVRLIEVMPGEKRRLAFALDATSLRNQWTVLAVSV
;
A
#
# COMPACT_ATOMS: atom_id res chain seq x y z
N MET A 1 -2.03 8.22 18.61
CA MET A 1 -3.41 7.93 18.20
C MET A 1 -3.59 8.34 16.76
N ALA A 2 -3.92 7.44 15.87
CA ALA A 2 -4.29 7.81 14.52
C ALA A 2 -5.64 8.53 14.58
N CYS A 3 -5.66 9.80 14.19
CA CYS A 3 -6.89 10.56 14.09
C CYS A 3 -7.66 10.05 12.86
N PRO A 4 -8.97 9.79 12.94
CA PRO A 4 -9.80 9.45 11.78
C PRO A 4 -9.62 10.42 10.60
N ASP A 5 -9.39 11.69 10.90
CA ASP A 5 -9.13 12.73 9.90
C ASP A 5 -7.85 12.47 9.09
N ARG A 6 -6.79 11.96 9.73
CA ARG A 6 -5.53 11.63 9.03
C ARG A 6 -5.68 10.44 8.10
N LEU A 7 -6.43 9.42 8.52
CA LEU A 7 -6.72 8.28 7.65
C LEU A 7 -7.56 8.71 6.44
N SER A 8 -8.53 9.60 6.66
CA SER A 8 -9.34 10.18 5.60
C SER A 8 -8.49 10.97 4.60
N GLN A 9 -7.60 11.83 5.08
CA GLN A 9 -6.65 12.57 4.23
C GLN A 9 -5.74 11.63 3.44
N TRP A 10 -5.19 10.60 4.11
CA TRP A 10 -4.35 9.60 3.44
C TRP A 10 -5.12 8.82 2.36
N THR A 11 -6.36 8.44 2.65
CA THR A 11 -7.23 7.80 1.66
C THR A 11 -7.47 8.69 0.45
N GLN A 12 -7.63 9.98 0.66
CA GLN A 12 -7.78 10.96 -0.41
C GLN A 12 -6.50 11.06 -1.27
N GLU A 13 -5.33 11.13 -0.65
CA GLU A 13 -4.05 11.14 -1.37
C GLU A 13 -3.84 9.88 -2.20
N VAL A 14 -4.07 8.71 -1.63
CA VAL A 14 -4.00 7.43 -2.34
C VAL A 14 -4.99 7.40 -3.51
N SER A 15 -6.20 7.89 -3.31
CA SER A 15 -7.22 7.94 -4.36
C SER A 15 -6.83 8.85 -5.52
N THR A 16 -6.14 9.93 -5.23
CA THR A 16 -5.64 10.86 -6.25
C THR A 16 -4.44 10.28 -7.00
N ALA A 17 -3.47 9.71 -6.27
CA ALA A 17 -2.25 9.15 -6.86
C ALA A 17 -2.52 7.88 -7.69
N PHE A 18 -3.46 7.05 -7.25
CA PHE A 18 -3.79 5.76 -7.87
C PHE A 18 -5.22 5.75 -8.46
N ALA A 19 -5.57 6.79 -9.20
CA ALA A 19 -6.92 6.97 -9.75
C ALA A 19 -7.35 5.84 -10.70
N HIS A 20 -6.42 5.10 -11.31
CA HIS A 20 -6.70 3.96 -12.18
C HIS A 20 -7.22 2.72 -11.44
N LEU A 21 -7.00 2.63 -10.14
CA LEU A 21 -7.50 1.54 -9.31
C LEU A 21 -9.00 1.71 -8.99
N SER A 22 -9.69 0.61 -8.77
CA SER A 22 -11.07 0.65 -8.28
C SER A 22 -11.16 1.26 -6.87
N LYS A 23 -12.35 1.71 -6.48
CA LYS A 23 -12.57 2.30 -5.15
C LYS A 23 -12.14 1.35 -4.02
N SER A 24 -12.47 0.06 -4.13
CA SER A 24 -12.10 -0.93 -3.12
C SER A 24 -10.59 -1.22 -3.10
N GLN A 25 -9.94 -1.21 -4.25
CA GLN A 25 -8.48 -1.36 -4.35
C GLN A 25 -7.74 -0.18 -3.73
N ARG A 26 -8.19 1.05 -4.00
CA ARG A 26 -7.64 2.27 -3.38
C ARG A 26 -7.82 2.29 -1.87
N TRP A 27 -8.99 1.89 -1.40
CA TRP A 27 -9.29 1.78 0.02
C TRP A 27 -8.38 0.75 0.70
N GLY A 28 -8.23 -0.43 0.11
CA GLY A 28 -7.31 -1.47 0.60
C GLY A 28 -5.86 -1.01 0.64
N LEU A 29 -5.40 -0.31 -0.41
CA LEU A 29 -4.05 0.26 -0.45
C LEU A 29 -3.83 1.30 0.66
N ALA A 30 -4.81 2.18 0.88
CA ALA A 30 -4.76 3.18 1.94
C ALA A 30 -4.72 2.53 3.33
N LEU A 31 -5.55 1.53 3.58
CA LEU A 31 -5.57 0.79 4.84
C LEU A 31 -4.26 0.03 5.09
N TRP A 32 -3.77 -0.71 4.09
CA TRP A 32 -2.52 -1.46 4.21
C TRP A 32 -1.34 -0.53 4.50
N SER A 33 -1.17 0.51 3.71
CA SER A 33 -0.04 1.44 3.87
C SER A 33 -0.08 2.19 5.21
N ALA A 34 -1.25 2.68 5.61
CA ALA A 34 -1.42 3.31 6.92
C ALA A 34 -1.19 2.33 8.07
N GLY A 35 -1.73 1.12 7.95
CA GLY A 35 -1.59 0.08 8.96
C GLY A 35 -0.14 -0.37 9.15
N ILE A 36 0.61 -0.58 8.08
CA ILE A 36 2.04 -0.91 8.12
C ILE A 36 2.84 0.21 8.79
N ALA A 37 2.58 1.46 8.38
CA ALA A 37 3.27 2.61 8.95
C ALA A 37 3.01 2.79 10.44
N LEU A 38 1.76 2.59 10.87
CA LEU A 38 1.36 2.74 12.28
C LEU A 38 1.81 1.55 13.14
N ALA A 39 1.76 0.33 12.62
CA ALA A 39 2.16 -0.87 13.34
C ALA A 39 3.68 -1.07 13.39
N GLY A 40 4.42 -0.46 12.47
CA GLY A 40 5.85 -0.75 12.27
C GLY A 40 6.12 -2.19 11.84
N ALA A 41 5.11 -2.87 11.29
CA ALA A 41 5.16 -4.27 10.88
C ALA A 41 4.18 -4.52 9.74
N ALA A 42 4.47 -5.50 8.89
CA ALA A 42 3.65 -5.85 7.73
C ALA A 42 2.82 -7.14 7.92
N GLY A 43 2.77 -7.68 9.14
CA GLY A 43 1.99 -8.88 9.45
C GLY A 43 0.48 -8.61 9.40
N LEU A 44 -0.26 -9.43 8.66
CA LEU A 44 -1.70 -9.26 8.47
C LEU A 44 -2.47 -9.19 9.81
N ALA A 45 -2.14 -10.05 10.77
CA ALA A 45 -2.78 -10.07 12.09
C ALA A 45 -2.50 -8.79 12.88
N GLN A 46 -1.26 -8.31 12.88
CA GLN A 46 -0.85 -7.09 13.58
C GLN A 46 -1.50 -5.84 12.98
N VAL A 47 -1.48 -5.75 11.65
CA VAL A 47 -2.07 -4.62 10.92
C VAL A 47 -3.57 -4.59 11.09
N SER A 48 -4.26 -5.73 10.99
CA SER A 48 -5.71 -5.80 11.15
C SER A 48 -6.17 -5.49 12.57
N ALA A 49 -5.46 -5.96 13.60
CA ALA A 49 -5.77 -5.64 14.99
C ALA A 49 -5.67 -4.14 15.27
N LEU A 50 -4.61 -3.50 14.77
CA LEU A 50 -4.43 -2.07 14.93
C LEU A 50 -5.51 -1.27 14.17
N LEU A 51 -5.73 -1.61 12.90
CA LEU A 51 -6.71 -0.90 12.07
C LEU A 51 -8.14 -1.08 12.57
N ALA A 52 -8.50 -2.24 13.12
CA ALA A 52 -9.81 -2.47 13.69
C ALA A 52 -10.17 -1.41 14.76
N ALA A 53 -9.20 -1.07 15.60
CA ALA A 53 -9.37 0.00 16.58
C ALA A 53 -9.50 1.39 15.94
N VAL A 54 -8.77 1.65 14.84
CA VAL A 54 -8.76 2.95 14.15
C VAL A 54 -10.06 3.17 13.37
N VAL A 55 -10.52 2.13 12.64
CA VAL A 55 -11.74 2.24 11.81
C VAL A 55 -13.01 1.89 12.57
N MET A 56 -12.90 1.47 13.83
CA MET A 56 -14.01 1.06 14.69
C MET A 56 -14.85 -0.07 14.08
N GLU A 57 -14.19 -1.04 13.47
CA GLU A 57 -14.80 -2.23 12.91
C GLU A 57 -14.28 -3.51 13.58
N PRO A 58 -15.02 -4.64 13.54
CA PRO A 58 -14.54 -5.91 14.07
C PRO A 58 -13.22 -6.33 13.41
N GLU A 59 -12.28 -6.83 14.21
CA GLU A 59 -10.95 -7.24 13.73
C GLU A 59 -11.03 -8.28 12.60
N LEU A 60 -11.92 -9.27 12.73
CA LEU A 60 -12.11 -10.29 11.70
C LEU A 60 -12.54 -9.69 10.35
N THR A 61 -13.39 -8.67 10.37
CA THR A 61 -13.85 -7.97 9.17
C THR A 61 -12.69 -7.26 8.49
N VAL A 62 -11.87 -6.56 9.25
CA VAL A 62 -10.69 -5.86 8.74
C VAL A 62 -9.66 -6.87 8.22
N PHE A 63 -9.41 -7.93 8.97
CA PHE A 63 -8.51 -9.03 8.59
C PHE A 63 -8.89 -9.63 7.23
N GLN A 64 -10.16 -10.00 7.04
CA GLN A 64 -10.62 -10.57 5.78
C GLN A 64 -10.53 -9.58 4.62
N ARG A 65 -10.89 -8.32 4.84
CA ARG A 65 -10.78 -7.25 3.84
C ARG A 65 -9.33 -7.06 3.38
N LEU A 66 -8.40 -6.99 4.29
CA LEU A 66 -6.98 -6.83 3.98
C LEU A 66 -6.41 -8.07 3.29
N ARG A 67 -6.81 -9.26 3.73
CA ARG A 67 -6.41 -10.52 3.10
C ARG A 67 -6.92 -10.61 1.67
N GLU A 68 -8.18 -10.35 1.42
CA GLU A 68 -8.79 -10.43 0.08
C GLU A 68 -8.20 -9.41 -0.89
N TRP A 69 -7.69 -8.29 -0.39
CA TRP A 69 -7.12 -7.25 -1.23
C TRP A 69 -5.95 -7.75 -2.09
N TYR A 70 -5.10 -8.62 -1.57
CA TYR A 70 -3.92 -9.16 -2.28
C TYR A 70 -4.12 -10.56 -2.86
N LEU A 71 -5.26 -11.17 -2.69
CA LEU A 71 -5.53 -12.49 -3.27
C LEU A 71 -5.73 -12.42 -4.78
N ASP A 72 -5.37 -13.50 -5.45
CA ASP A 72 -5.67 -13.68 -6.87
C ASP A 72 -7.18 -13.73 -7.09
N LYS A 73 -7.61 -13.39 -8.30
CA LYS A 73 -9.02 -13.28 -8.66
C LYS A 73 -9.81 -14.55 -8.34
N GLU A 74 -9.22 -15.71 -8.58
CA GLU A 74 -9.84 -17.03 -8.35
C GLU A 74 -10.03 -17.36 -6.87
N GLN A 75 -9.23 -16.75 -6.00
CA GLN A 75 -9.26 -16.95 -4.55
C GLN A 75 -10.21 -15.98 -3.85
N LYS A 76 -10.72 -14.97 -4.56
CA LYS A 76 -11.64 -13.99 -4.00
C LYS A 76 -13.07 -14.48 -4.02
N SER A 77 -13.81 -14.14 -2.97
CA SER A 77 -15.25 -14.36 -2.90
C SER A 77 -16.04 -13.23 -3.57
N GLY A 78 -17.25 -13.55 -4.04
CA GLY A 78 -18.17 -12.56 -4.63
C GLY A 78 -18.20 -12.51 -6.15
N LYS A 79 -19.15 -11.72 -6.69
CA LYS A 79 -19.42 -11.63 -8.13
C LYS A 79 -18.48 -10.67 -8.88
N LYS A 80 -17.96 -9.65 -8.20
CA LYS A 80 -17.06 -8.64 -8.77
C LYS A 80 -15.63 -8.88 -8.29
N ARG A 81 -15.00 -9.89 -8.85
CA ARG A 81 -13.62 -10.25 -8.53
C ARG A 81 -12.66 -9.43 -9.37
N ARG A 82 -11.75 -8.73 -8.73
CA ARG A 82 -10.65 -8.02 -9.41
C ARG A 82 -9.34 -8.36 -8.74
N GLU A 83 -8.35 -8.62 -9.57
CA GLU A 83 -6.97 -8.76 -9.15
C GLU A 83 -6.27 -7.41 -9.22
N LEU A 84 -5.38 -7.14 -8.29
CA LEU A 84 -4.54 -5.96 -8.31
C LEU A 84 -3.37 -6.17 -9.28
N GLU A 85 -3.36 -5.41 -10.36
CA GLU A 85 -2.23 -5.38 -11.28
C GLU A 85 -1.11 -4.50 -10.71
N VAL A 86 -0.23 -5.08 -9.93
CA VAL A 86 0.84 -4.37 -9.21
C VAL A 86 1.72 -3.54 -10.14
N ALA A 87 2.01 -4.06 -11.34
CA ALA A 87 2.84 -3.36 -12.33
C ALA A 87 2.29 -1.98 -12.71
N THR A 88 0.96 -1.80 -12.70
CA THR A 88 0.32 -0.52 -13.02
C THR A 88 0.49 0.54 -11.93
N CYS A 89 0.92 0.12 -10.73
CA CYS A 89 1.09 1.01 -9.59
C CYS A 89 2.47 1.67 -9.53
N PHE A 90 3.46 1.17 -10.26
CA PHE A 90 4.84 1.67 -10.16
C PHE A 90 4.99 3.10 -10.69
N ALA A 91 4.43 3.42 -11.84
CA ALA A 91 4.51 4.77 -12.40
C ALA A 91 3.79 5.82 -11.51
N PRO A 92 2.55 5.59 -11.05
CA PRO A 92 1.90 6.48 -10.09
C PRO A 92 2.68 6.65 -8.78
N LEU A 93 3.25 5.57 -8.26
CA LEU A 93 4.06 5.60 -7.04
C LEU A 93 5.30 6.47 -7.22
N LEU A 94 6.03 6.30 -8.32
CA LEU A 94 7.19 7.11 -8.64
C LEU A 94 6.82 8.60 -8.77
N GLN A 95 5.74 8.91 -9.45
CA GLN A 95 5.24 10.29 -9.58
C GLN A 95 4.90 10.89 -8.22
N TRP A 96 4.29 10.13 -7.33
CA TRP A 96 3.98 10.58 -5.98
C TRP A 96 5.25 10.87 -5.17
N VAL A 97 6.25 9.98 -5.22
CA VAL A 97 7.54 10.16 -4.55
C VAL A 97 8.26 11.40 -5.07
N VAL A 98 8.30 11.62 -6.39
CA VAL A 98 8.93 12.81 -7.00
C VAL A 98 8.24 14.09 -6.51
N ARG A 99 6.91 14.13 -6.47
CA ARG A 99 6.17 15.29 -5.94
C ARG A 99 6.48 15.56 -4.46
N LEU A 100 6.60 14.51 -3.66
CA LEU A 100 7.00 14.66 -2.25
C LEU A 100 8.38 15.34 -2.12
N ILE A 101 9.35 14.89 -2.93
CA ILE A 101 10.69 15.45 -2.93
C ILE A 101 10.67 16.93 -3.35
N GLU A 102 9.84 17.30 -4.32
CA GLU A 102 9.70 18.68 -4.79
C GLU A 102 9.17 19.64 -3.72
N VAL A 103 8.27 19.15 -2.84
CA VAL A 103 7.67 19.96 -1.77
C VAL A 103 8.46 19.94 -0.46
N MET A 104 9.45 19.05 -0.33
CA MET A 104 10.29 19.00 0.86
C MET A 104 11.20 20.21 0.96
N PRO A 105 11.29 20.88 2.12
CA PRO A 105 12.20 21.99 2.33
C PRO A 105 13.67 21.51 2.35
N GLY A 106 14.54 22.20 1.62
CA GLY A 106 15.99 21.95 1.64
C GLY A 106 16.69 22.33 0.34
N GLU A 107 17.92 22.83 0.46
CA GLU A 107 18.72 23.31 -0.69
C GLU A 107 19.27 22.17 -1.56
N LYS A 108 19.36 20.95 -1.01
CA LYS A 108 19.95 19.79 -1.72
C LYS A 108 18.95 18.64 -1.79
N ARG A 109 18.04 18.74 -2.73
CA ARG A 109 17.14 17.64 -3.07
C ARG A 109 17.93 16.61 -3.87
N ARG A 110 18.21 15.47 -3.29
CA ARG A 110 18.87 14.35 -3.99
C ARG A 110 17.98 13.13 -3.94
N LEU A 111 17.75 12.55 -5.09
CA LEU A 111 17.13 11.25 -5.22
C LEU A 111 18.25 10.21 -5.27
N ALA A 112 18.29 9.32 -4.29
CA ALA A 112 19.21 8.20 -4.25
C ALA A 112 18.48 6.92 -4.65
N PHE A 113 19.01 6.19 -5.62
CA PHE A 113 18.49 4.88 -6.00
C PHE A 113 19.43 3.81 -5.47
N ALA A 114 18.88 2.86 -4.75
CA ALA A 114 19.59 1.64 -4.39
C ALA A 114 19.16 0.50 -5.31
N LEU A 115 20.10 -0.17 -5.92
CA LEU A 115 19.90 -1.33 -6.76
C LEU A 115 20.41 -2.56 -6.05
N ASP A 116 19.55 -3.51 -5.80
CA ASP A 116 19.91 -4.79 -5.19
C ASP A 116 19.51 -5.96 -6.09
N ALA A 117 20.38 -6.95 -6.19
CA ALA A 117 20.13 -8.15 -6.96
C ALA A 117 20.17 -9.37 -6.04
N THR A 118 19.05 -10.08 -5.95
CA THR A 118 18.93 -11.28 -5.12
C THR A 118 18.65 -12.50 -6.00
N SER A 119 19.45 -13.56 -5.82
CA SER A 119 19.22 -14.84 -6.50
C SER A 119 18.30 -15.71 -5.68
N LEU A 120 17.20 -16.15 -6.30
CA LEU A 120 16.28 -17.12 -5.72
C LEU A 120 16.50 -18.50 -6.33
N ARG A 121 16.91 -19.47 -5.51
CA ARG A 121 17.07 -20.89 -5.88
C ARG A 121 17.92 -21.15 -7.14
N ASN A 122 18.89 -20.32 -7.41
CA ASN A 122 19.76 -20.39 -8.63
C ASN A 122 19.00 -20.36 -9.98
N GLN A 123 17.72 -20.03 -9.97
CA GLN A 123 16.90 -20.00 -11.18
C GLN A 123 16.42 -18.58 -11.53
N TRP A 124 16.35 -17.70 -10.56
CA TRP A 124 15.81 -16.35 -10.72
C TRP A 124 16.74 -15.30 -10.12
N THR A 125 16.97 -14.26 -10.85
CA THR A 125 17.58 -13.06 -10.31
C THR A 125 16.50 -11.99 -10.18
N VAL A 126 16.27 -11.52 -8.96
CA VAL A 126 15.36 -10.42 -8.69
C VAL A 126 16.15 -9.15 -8.56
N LEU A 127 15.84 -8.17 -9.37
CA LEU A 127 16.40 -6.83 -9.29
C LEU A 127 15.44 -5.93 -8.54
N ALA A 128 15.86 -5.44 -7.38
CA ALA A 128 15.08 -4.51 -6.58
C ALA A 128 15.70 -3.10 -6.70
N VAL A 129 14.86 -2.12 -6.97
CA VAL A 129 15.24 -0.70 -6.97
C VAL A 129 14.48 -0.03 -5.84
N SER A 130 15.20 0.61 -4.93
CA SER A 130 14.61 1.43 -3.86
C SER A 130 15.08 2.88 -3.95
N VAL A 131 14.25 3.76 -3.45
CA VAL A 131 14.46 5.21 -3.45
C VAL A 131 14.55 5.72 -2.02
#